data_c2058588f42d43b3a91b4d1621909bf9
#
_entry.id   c2058588f42d43b3a91b4d1621909bf9
#
_cell.length_a   1.000
_cell.length_b   1.000
_cell.length_c   1.000
_cell.angle_alpha   90.00
_cell.angle_beta   90.00
_cell.angle_gamma   90.00
#
_symmetry.space_group_name_H-M   'P 1'
#
loop_
_entity.id
_entity.type
_entity.pdbx_description
1 polymer ?
#
loop_
_entity_poly.entity_id
_entity_poly.type
_entity_poly.pdbx_seq_one_letter_code
_entity_poly.pdbx_strand_id
1 'polypeptide(L)'
;DGYSAVYGSEIFRLNVDRIFSKTGFGTIVTGTVQNGMISNGDDIELLPNGIKTKIRGIQTHGGPTDSAAVGDRAALNLLNIKPKILKRGTVLATPNCLKTTNRIIANLTLTPHTDWVVKNKQRLRFHFGTARLLGRVSLANKHQYKNGDSGNVLIDLESPVAVAMDDRFVVRSYSPMETIAGGIVLDPLPIGKWSDIKERTLQLPLEPRSRFEYVLNQDWKLPKTKKEWQLLFFKFEKQINEWVRELNINESKDGILFSNKALEKGESELKSFFRQSYRQNPFRSVLSVDGITAQLKWSEQWLQVVIVKMTEEGTLAEKTGGFSLIGFEPSFSRQDLDELKAVEFTLK
;
A
#
# COMPACT_ATOMS: atom_id res chain seq x y z
N ASP A 1 0.89 -24.07 -21.78
CA ASP A 1 1.74 -23.23 -21.61
C ASP A 1 1.88 -22.54 -20.24
N GLY A 2 2.61 -23.08 -19.31
CA GLY A 2 3.38 -22.45 -18.27
C GLY A 2 2.72 -21.50 -17.26
N TYR A 3 1.47 -21.67 -16.87
CA TYR A 3 1.00 -21.11 -15.60
C TYR A 3 1.47 -22.03 -14.46
N SER A 4 2.70 -21.85 -14.01
CA SER A 4 3.05 -22.28 -12.68
C SER A 4 2.25 -21.41 -11.72
N ALA A 5 1.14 -21.94 -11.19
CA ALA A 5 0.47 -21.36 -10.06
C ALA A 5 1.57 -21.17 -8.97
N VAL A 6 1.86 -19.93 -8.63
CA VAL A 6 2.77 -19.61 -7.53
C VAL A 6 2.04 -20.03 -6.27
N TYR A 7 2.20 -21.31 -5.90
CA TYR A 7 1.59 -21.92 -4.73
C TYR A 7 2.19 -21.27 -3.50
N GLY A 8 1.35 -20.66 -2.70
CA GLY A 8 1.50 -20.45 -1.29
C GLY A 8 2.05 -19.08 -0.90
N SER A 9 1.25 -18.05 -0.79
CA SER A 9 1.44 -17.12 0.31
C SER A 9 0.74 -17.70 1.53
N GLU A 10 1.23 -17.43 2.74
CA GLU A 10 0.48 -17.72 3.98
C GLU A 10 -0.83 -16.91 4.06
N ILE A 11 -1.07 -16.06 3.08
CA ILE A 11 -2.19 -15.14 3.01
C ILE A 11 -3.29 -15.75 2.16
N PHE A 12 -4.35 -16.21 2.84
CA PHE A 12 -5.53 -16.74 2.16
C PHE A 12 -6.32 -15.63 1.47
N ARG A 13 -6.85 -15.93 0.28
CA ARG A 13 -7.80 -15.10 -0.46
C ARG A 13 -8.74 -15.90 -1.33
N LEU A 14 -10.06 -15.59 -1.23
CA LEU A 14 -11.10 -16.17 -2.05
C LEU A 14 -12.11 -15.09 -2.47
N ASN A 15 -12.47 -15.03 -3.75
CA ASN A 15 -13.53 -14.16 -4.24
C ASN A 15 -14.87 -14.92 -4.28
N VAL A 16 -15.85 -14.42 -3.54
CA VAL A 16 -17.19 -15.02 -3.48
C VAL A 16 -17.92 -14.89 -4.81
N ASP A 17 -18.38 -16.00 -5.37
CA ASP A 17 -19.21 -16.05 -6.55
C ASP A 17 -20.69 -16.36 -6.27
N ARG A 18 -20.98 -17.15 -5.22
CA ARG A 18 -22.34 -17.49 -4.79
C ARG A 18 -22.46 -17.45 -3.27
N ILE A 19 -23.65 -17.15 -2.81
CA ILE A 19 -24.01 -17.11 -1.39
C ILE A 19 -25.33 -17.79 -1.24
N PHE A 20 -25.44 -18.72 -0.29
CA PHE A 20 -26.69 -19.37 0.06
C PHE A 20 -26.72 -19.71 1.57
N SER A 21 -27.91 -19.98 2.07
CA SER A 21 -28.09 -20.49 3.42
C SER A 21 -28.64 -21.91 3.34
N LYS A 22 -28.16 -22.77 4.22
CA LYS A 22 -28.66 -24.13 4.39
C LYS A 22 -29.15 -24.30 5.81
N THR A 23 -30.38 -24.81 5.98
CA THR A 23 -30.99 -25.06 7.28
C THR A 23 -30.04 -25.93 8.14
N GLY A 24 -29.78 -25.53 9.38
CA GLY A 24 -28.84 -26.18 10.28
C GLY A 24 -27.35 -25.84 10.08
N PHE A 25 -26.96 -25.32 8.90
CA PHE A 25 -25.56 -25.02 8.60
C PHE A 25 -25.24 -23.51 8.60
N GLY A 26 -26.24 -22.65 8.42
CA GLY A 26 -26.03 -21.20 8.35
C GLY A 26 -25.64 -20.70 6.94
N THR A 27 -24.79 -19.68 6.88
CA THR A 27 -24.37 -19.05 5.63
C THR A 27 -23.18 -19.76 5.00
N ILE A 28 -23.32 -20.14 3.75
CA ILE A 28 -22.28 -20.78 2.94
C ILE A 28 -21.98 -19.86 1.78
N VAL A 29 -20.70 -19.66 1.51
CA VAL A 29 -20.20 -18.96 0.32
C VAL A 29 -19.38 -19.90 -0.55
N THR A 30 -19.41 -19.70 -1.87
CA THR A 30 -18.54 -20.44 -2.77
C THR A 30 -17.63 -19.49 -3.54
N GLY A 31 -16.48 -20.00 -3.94
CA GLY A 31 -15.49 -19.31 -4.75
C GLY A 31 -14.30 -20.19 -5.06
N THR A 32 -13.37 -19.65 -5.84
CA THR A 32 -12.07 -20.29 -6.08
C THR A 32 -11.03 -19.63 -5.17
N VAL A 33 -10.23 -20.42 -4.47
CA VAL A 33 -9.11 -19.96 -3.68
C VAL A 33 -8.05 -19.39 -4.62
N GLN A 34 -7.77 -18.10 -4.48
CA GLN A 34 -6.82 -17.40 -5.34
C GLN A 34 -5.40 -17.39 -4.77
N ASN A 35 -5.30 -17.37 -3.45
CA ASN A 35 -4.03 -17.34 -2.73
C ASN A 35 -4.14 -18.14 -1.43
N GLY A 36 -3.01 -18.69 -0.97
CA GLY A 36 -2.87 -19.31 0.32
C GLY A 36 -3.69 -20.58 0.51
N MET A 37 -3.91 -20.91 1.77
CA MET A 37 -4.69 -22.04 2.24
C MET A 37 -5.56 -21.58 3.39
N ILE A 38 -6.72 -22.23 3.58
CA ILE A 38 -7.64 -22.00 4.67
C ILE A 38 -8.01 -23.35 5.31
N SER A 39 -8.13 -23.37 6.63
CA SER A 39 -8.52 -24.55 7.41
C SER A 39 -9.75 -24.29 8.26
N ASN A 40 -10.39 -25.37 8.69
CA ASN A 40 -11.50 -25.28 9.63
C ASN A 40 -11.05 -24.59 10.92
N GLY A 41 -11.85 -23.62 11.40
CA GLY A 41 -11.55 -22.84 12.60
C GLY A 41 -10.75 -21.57 12.37
N ASP A 42 -10.17 -21.38 11.17
CA ASP A 42 -9.38 -20.19 10.86
C ASP A 42 -10.21 -18.90 10.89
N ASP A 43 -9.56 -17.83 11.32
CA ASP A 43 -10.11 -16.48 11.29
C ASP A 43 -10.00 -15.92 9.86
N ILE A 44 -11.09 -15.30 9.41
CA ILE A 44 -11.15 -14.60 8.13
C ILE A 44 -11.80 -13.23 8.26
N GLU A 45 -11.50 -12.38 7.30
CA GLU A 45 -12.12 -11.07 7.14
C GLU A 45 -12.92 -11.01 5.83
N LEU A 46 -14.14 -10.46 5.94
CA LEU A 46 -15.07 -10.27 4.83
C LEU A 46 -14.97 -8.83 4.31
N LEU A 47 -14.35 -8.65 3.16
CA LEU A 47 -14.11 -7.36 2.55
C LEU A 47 -15.14 -7.07 1.42
N PRO A 48 -15.56 -5.82 1.23
CA PRO A 48 -15.02 -4.58 1.80
C PRO A 48 -15.59 -4.21 3.18
N ASN A 49 -16.46 -4.99 3.78
CA ASN A 49 -17.17 -4.62 5.02
C ASN A 49 -16.29 -4.67 6.28
N GLY A 50 -15.10 -5.31 6.25
CA GLY A 50 -14.20 -5.45 7.39
C GLY A 50 -14.71 -6.36 8.52
N ILE A 51 -15.66 -7.24 8.22
CA ILE A 51 -16.27 -8.11 9.22
C ILE A 51 -15.40 -9.34 9.43
N LYS A 52 -14.96 -9.57 10.67
CA LYS A 52 -14.19 -10.75 11.04
C LYS A 52 -15.10 -11.88 11.48
N THR A 53 -14.77 -13.11 11.07
CA THR A 53 -15.49 -14.34 11.44
C THR A 53 -14.56 -15.54 11.34
N LYS A 54 -15.09 -16.74 11.62
CA LYS A 54 -14.36 -18.02 11.52
C LYS A 54 -14.99 -18.94 10.48
N ILE A 55 -14.15 -19.80 9.92
CA ILE A 55 -14.59 -20.92 9.09
C ILE A 55 -15.11 -22.03 9.99
N ARG A 56 -16.36 -22.42 9.78
CA ARG A 56 -17.02 -23.50 10.52
C ARG A 56 -16.93 -24.85 9.80
N GLY A 57 -16.72 -24.83 8.49
CA GLY A 57 -16.61 -26.03 7.68
C GLY A 57 -16.24 -25.71 6.26
N ILE A 58 -15.54 -26.62 5.61
CA ILE A 58 -15.03 -26.50 4.24
C ILE A 58 -15.50 -27.71 3.43
N GLN A 59 -15.88 -27.46 2.18
CA GLN A 59 -16.14 -28.52 1.19
C GLN A 59 -15.42 -28.17 -0.10
N THR A 60 -14.74 -29.16 -0.68
CA THR A 60 -14.15 -29.12 -2.02
C THR A 60 -14.51 -30.38 -2.77
N HIS A 61 -14.62 -30.30 -4.10
CA HIS A 61 -14.94 -31.47 -4.95
C HIS A 61 -16.21 -32.24 -4.53
N GLY A 62 -17.17 -31.54 -3.90
CA GLY A 62 -18.46 -32.14 -3.49
C GLY A 62 -18.44 -32.85 -2.14
N GLY A 63 -17.30 -32.91 -1.42
CA GLY A 63 -17.16 -33.53 -0.11
C GLY A 63 -16.60 -32.59 0.96
N PRO A 64 -16.81 -32.90 2.27
CA PRO A 64 -16.20 -32.18 3.35
C PRO A 64 -14.69 -32.42 3.39
N THR A 65 -13.94 -31.39 3.80
CA THR A 65 -12.48 -31.42 3.97
C THR A 65 -12.06 -30.50 5.11
N ASP A 66 -10.86 -30.70 5.64
CA ASP A 66 -10.31 -29.84 6.69
C ASP A 66 -9.67 -28.56 6.18
N SER A 67 -9.28 -28.53 4.90
CA SER A 67 -8.63 -27.36 4.30
C SER A 67 -8.95 -27.23 2.82
N ALA A 68 -8.71 -26.02 2.29
CA ALA A 68 -8.74 -25.71 0.85
C ALA A 68 -7.56 -24.80 0.48
N ALA A 69 -6.90 -25.07 -0.65
CA ALA A 69 -5.71 -24.39 -1.13
C ALA A 69 -5.94 -23.71 -2.48
N VAL A 70 -4.92 -22.96 -2.93
CA VAL A 70 -4.92 -22.27 -4.24
C VAL A 70 -5.37 -23.20 -5.37
N GLY A 71 -6.33 -22.72 -6.16
CA GLY A 71 -6.92 -23.46 -7.28
C GLY A 71 -8.19 -24.24 -6.90
N ASP A 72 -8.40 -24.56 -5.62
CA ASP A 72 -9.60 -25.28 -5.18
C ASP A 72 -10.84 -24.41 -5.36
N ARG A 73 -11.90 -25.06 -5.86
CA ARG A 73 -13.24 -24.52 -5.76
C ARG A 73 -13.85 -24.96 -4.43
N ALA A 74 -13.95 -24.00 -3.50
CA ALA A 74 -14.37 -24.27 -2.15
C ALA A 74 -15.74 -23.70 -1.81
N ALA A 75 -16.49 -24.43 -0.97
CA ALA A 75 -17.65 -23.93 -0.24
C ALA A 75 -17.27 -23.77 1.22
N LEU A 76 -17.36 -22.54 1.72
CA LEU A 76 -16.96 -22.17 3.08
C LEU A 76 -18.18 -21.82 3.91
N ASN A 77 -18.36 -22.50 5.03
CA ASN A 77 -19.40 -22.21 6.00
C ASN A 77 -18.89 -21.15 6.99
N LEU A 78 -19.59 -20.04 7.10
CA LEU A 78 -19.21 -18.88 7.90
C LEU A 78 -19.94 -18.86 9.24
N LEU A 79 -19.19 -18.66 10.33
CA LEU A 79 -19.75 -18.60 11.67
C LEU A 79 -20.53 -17.31 11.90
N ASN A 80 -21.80 -17.40 12.32
CA ASN A 80 -22.63 -16.26 12.72
C ASN A 80 -22.78 -15.12 11.68
N ILE A 81 -22.63 -15.41 10.41
CA ILE A 81 -22.81 -14.43 9.34
C ILE A 81 -24.20 -14.56 8.72
N LYS A 82 -24.91 -13.43 8.57
CA LYS A 82 -26.18 -13.36 7.87
C LYS A 82 -25.96 -13.20 6.36
N PRO A 83 -26.65 -13.97 5.48
CA PRO A 83 -26.47 -13.88 4.03
C PRO A 83 -26.63 -12.47 3.45
N LYS A 84 -27.50 -11.66 4.05
CA LYS A 84 -27.84 -10.29 3.60
C LYS A 84 -26.67 -9.31 3.60
N ILE A 85 -25.62 -9.55 4.39
CA ILE A 85 -24.44 -8.68 4.47
C ILE A 85 -23.40 -9.03 3.43
N LEU A 86 -23.55 -10.15 2.76
CA LEU A 86 -22.66 -10.63 1.71
C LEU A 86 -23.27 -10.36 0.33
N LYS A 87 -22.39 -10.15 -0.62
CA LYS A 87 -22.74 -10.03 -2.05
C LYS A 87 -21.71 -10.70 -2.91
N ARG A 88 -22.09 -11.06 -4.14
CA ARG A 88 -21.10 -11.47 -5.15
C ARG A 88 -20.03 -10.37 -5.27
N GLY A 89 -18.77 -10.75 -5.21
CA GLY A 89 -17.64 -9.82 -5.17
C GLY A 89 -17.13 -9.49 -3.77
N THR A 90 -17.77 -10.04 -2.70
CA THR A 90 -17.14 -10.08 -1.37
C THR A 90 -15.85 -10.89 -1.46
N VAL A 91 -14.79 -10.40 -0.85
CA VAL A 91 -13.50 -11.10 -0.73
C VAL A 91 -13.38 -11.65 0.68
N LEU A 92 -13.10 -12.94 0.79
CA LEU A 92 -12.66 -13.57 2.03
C LEU A 92 -11.14 -13.57 2.04
N ALA A 93 -10.54 -13.09 3.10
CA ALA A 93 -9.08 -13.02 3.20
C ALA A 93 -8.60 -13.23 4.65
N THR A 94 -7.33 -13.56 4.81
CA THR A 94 -6.66 -13.51 6.11
C THR A 94 -6.88 -12.12 6.74
N PRO A 95 -7.21 -12.02 8.03
CA PRO A 95 -7.50 -10.74 8.65
C PRO A 95 -6.36 -9.72 8.50
N ASN A 96 -6.72 -8.46 8.21
CA ASN A 96 -5.82 -7.31 8.05
C ASN A 96 -4.80 -7.42 6.89
N CYS A 97 -4.94 -8.37 5.98
CA CYS A 97 -4.00 -8.54 4.85
C CYS A 97 -4.32 -7.66 3.64
N LEU A 98 -5.57 -7.24 3.48
CA LEU A 98 -6.03 -6.36 2.41
C LEU A 98 -6.74 -5.14 2.97
N LYS A 99 -6.55 -4.01 2.32
CA LYS A 99 -7.31 -2.79 2.59
C LYS A 99 -8.34 -2.57 1.50
N THR A 100 -9.44 -1.92 1.85
CA THR A 100 -10.47 -1.51 0.91
C THR A 100 -10.20 -0.12 0.38
N THR A 101 -10.51 0.10 -0.88
CA THR A 101 -10.27 1.38 -1.56
C THR A 101 -11.37 1.69 -2.57
N ASN A 102 -11.60 2.98 -2.79
CA ASN A 102 -12.40 3.50 -3.90
C ASN A 102 -11.52 4.05 -5.03
N ARG A 103 -10.18 4.04 -4.84
CA ARG A 103 -9.25 4.64 -5.78
C ARG A 103 -8.04 3.75 -5.98
N ILE A 104 -7.67 3.51 -7.24
CA ILE A 104 -6.50 2.72 -7.61
C ILE A 104 -5.73 3.39 -8.75
N ILE A 105 -4.42 3.21 -8.78
CA ILE A 105 -3.64 3.41 -10.00
C ILE A 105 -3.48 2.05 -10.66
N ALA A 106 -3.72 2.01 -11.97
CA ALA A 106 -3.66 0.79 -12.75
C ALA A 106 -3.03 1.05 -14.12
N ASN A 107 -2.44 0.03 -14.72
CA ASN A 107 -2.19 0.03 -16.15
C ASN A 107 -3.43 -0.47 -16.86
N LEU A 108 -3.88 0.25 -17.87
CA LEU A 108 -5.03 -0.08 -18.69
C LEU A 108 -4.58 -0.32 -20.13
N THR A 109 -4.98 -1.44 -20.72
CA THR A 109 -4.71 -1.78 -22.14
C THR A 109 -6.03 -2.04 -22.84
N LEU A 110 -6.31 -1.27 -23.89
CA LEU A 110 -7.47 -1.49 -24.73
C LEU A 110 -7.27 -2.73 -25.63
N THR A 111 -8.36 -3.47 -25.87
CA THR A 111 -8.32 -4.65 -26.73
C THR A 111 -8.01 -4.25 -28.18
N PRO A 112 -7.21 -5.04 -28.93
CA PRO A 112 -6.77 -4.68 -30.28
C PRO A 112 -7.88 -4.57 -31.33
N HIS A 113 -9.08 -5.05 -31.07
CA HIS A 113 -10.18 -5.11 -32.02
C HIS A 113 -11.45 -4.38 -31.54
N THR A 114 -11.24 -3.34 -30.68
CA THR A 114 -12.36 -2.53 -30.21
C THR A 114 -12.45 -1.21 -30.98
N ASP A 115 -13.67 -0.84 -31.40
CA ASP A 115 -13.95 0.51 -31.92
C ASP A 115 -14.16 1.54 -30.81
N TRP A 116 -14.12 1.09 -29.56
CA TRP A 116 -14.31 1.94 -28.41
C TRP A 116 -13.12 2.88 -28.18
N VAL A 117 -13.47 4.11 -27.83
CA VAL A 117 -12.53 5.14 -27.40
C VAL A 117 -12.80 5.43 -25.93
N VAL A 118 -11.77 5.28 -25.09
CA VAL A 118 -11.86 5.64 -23.68
C VAL A 118 -11.38 7.06 -23.50
N LYS A 119 -12.29 7.95 -23.11
CA LYS A 119 -12.01 9.37 -22.86
C LYS A 119 -11.72 9.62 -21.38
N ASN A 120 -11.05 10.74 -21.09
CA ASN A 120 -10.80 11.16 -19.71
C ASN A 120 -12.13 11.35 -18.94
N LYS A 121 -12.16 10.88 -17.68
CA LYS A 121 -13.35 10.87 -16.81
C LYS A 121 -14.53 10.03 -17.29
N GLN A 122 -14.33 9.18 -18.29
CA GLN A 122 -15.39 8.29 -18.77
C GLN A 122 -15.78 7.29 -17.67
N ARG A 123 -17.09 7.07 -17.54
CA ARG A 123 -17.67 6.07 -16.64
C ARG A 123 -17.68 4.71 -17.31
N LEU A 124 -17.07 3.74 -16.68
CA LEU A 124 -16.90 2.37 -17.20
C LEU A 124 -17.26 1.36 -16.11
N ARG A 125 -17.36 0.10 -16.53
CA ARG A 125 -17.63 -1.04 -15.65
C ARG A 125 -16.37 -1.86 -15.45
N PHE A 126 -15.95 -2.00 -14.20
CA PHE A 126 -14.75 -2.73 -13.78
C PHE A 126 -15.13 -4.05 -13.15
N HIS A 127 -14.42 -5.12 -13.52
CA HIS A 127 -14.59 -6.46 -13.01
C HIS A 127 -13.30 -6.91 -12.32
N PHE A 128 -13.30 -6.89 -10.98
CA PHE A 128 -12.20 -7.41 -10.15
C PHE A 128 -12.64 -8.76 -9.59
N GLY A 129 -12.03 -9.85 -10.09
CA GLY A 129 -12.49 -11.20 -9.75
C GLY A 129 -14.00 -11.36 -10.02
N THR A 130 -14.80 -11.56 -8.97
CA THR A 130 -16.26 -11.69 -9.08
C THR A 130 -17.02 -10.38 -8.85
N ALA A 131 -16.33 -9.33 -8.38
CA ALA A 131 -16.92 -8.01 -8.16
C ALA A 131 -17.18 -7.27 -9.48
N ARG A 132 -18.30 -6.52 -9.52
CA ARG A 132 -18.68 -5.66 -10.66
C ARG A 132 -18.95 -4.27 -10.13
N LEU A 133 -18.14 -3.31 -10.52
CA LEU A 133 -18.15 -1.95 -9.99
C LEU A 133 -18.21 -0.94 -11.14
N LEU A 134 -18.81 0.20 -10.89
CA LEU A 134 -18.72 1.35 -11.77
C LEU A 134 -17.64 2.28 -11.28
N GLY A 135 -17.02 3.00 -12.18
CA GLY A 135 -15.98 3.95 -11.85
C GLY A 135 -15.63 4.86 -13.02
N ARG A 136 -14.79 5.85 -12.76
CA ARG A 136 -14.29 6.81 -13.74
C ARG A 136 -12.80 6.70 -13.91
N VAL A 137 -12.34 6.79 -15.16
CA VAL A 137 -10.93 6.71 -15.52
C VAL A 137 -10.37 8.12 -15.72
N SER A 138 -9.28 8.45 -15.03
CA SER A 138 -8.48 9.65 -15.30
C SER A 138 -7.20 9.25 -16.04
N LEU A 139 -7.09 9.70 -17.27
CA LEU A 139 -5.94 9.43 -18.14
C LEU A 139 -4.78 10.38 -17.78
N ALA A 140 -3.58 9.86 -17.58
CA ALA A 140 -2.45 10.64 -17.12
C ALA A 140 -1.65 11.29 -18.25
N ASN A 141 -1.52 10.61 -19.40
CA ASN A 141 -0.63 11.00 -20.51
C ASN A 141 -1.34 11.39 -21.81
N LYS A 142 -2.61 11.00 -21.99
CA LYS A 142 -3.38 11.24 -23.23
C LYS A 142 -4.79 11.74 -22.88
N HIS A 143 -5.45 12.41 -23.82
CA HIS A 143 -6.85 12.80 -23.68
C HIS A 143 -7.82 11.63 -23.90
N GLN A 144 -7.38 10.64 -24.65
CA GLN A 144 -8.15 9.43 -24.95
C GLN A 144 -7.24 8.25 -25.28
N TYR A 145 -7.72 7.04 -25.02
CA TYR A 145 -7.13 5.77 -25.48
C TYR A 145 -8.01 5.16 -26.56
N LYS A 146 -7.36 4.61 -27.57
CA LYS A 146 -7.97 3.92 -28.70
C LYS A 146 -7.47 2.47 -28.75
N ASN A 147 -7.97 1.73 -29.72
CA ASN A 147 -7.56 0.37 -30.05
C ASN A 147 -6.06 0.12 -29.83
N GLY A 148 -5.73 -0.84 -28.96
CA GLY A 148 -4.35 -1.21 -28.66
C GLY A 148 -3.55 -0.24 -27.76
N ASP A 149 -4.07 0.94 -27.45
CA ASP A 149 -3.42 1.87 -26.54
C ASP A 149 -3.30 1.27 -25.13
N SER A 150 -2.17 1.54 -24.50
CA SER A 150 -1.89 1.16 -23.11
C SER A 150 -1.29 2.32 -22.33
N GLY A 151 -1.53 2.34 -21.05
CA GLY A 151 -0.90 3.32 -20.15
C GLY A 151 -1.50 3.34 -18.75
N ASN A 152 -0.80 4.05 -17.88
CA ASN A 152 -1.21 4.17 -16.49
C ASN A 152 -2.35 5.19 -16.34
N VAL A 153 -3.32 4.82 -15.51
CA VAL A 153 -4.54 5.59 -15.25
C VAL A 153 -4.85 5.59 -13.76
N LEU A 154 -5.57 6.62 -13.31
CA LEU A 154 -6.24 6.61 -12.03
C LEU A 154 -7.69 6.19 -12.24
N ILE A 155 -8.18 5.28 -11.41
CA ILE A 155 -9.56 4.81 -11.42
C ILE A 155 -10.22 5.20 -10.11
N ASP A 156 -11.26 6.02 -10.18
CA ASP A 156 -12.14 6.37 -9.06
C ASP A 156 -13.39 5.48 -9.14
N LEU A 157 -13.53 4.55 -8.20
CA LEU A 157 -14.64 3.59 -8.11
C LEU A 157 -15.81 4.17 -7.31
N GLU A 158 -17.04 3.86 -7.71
CA GLU A 158 -18.26 4.30 -7.02
C GLU A 158 -18.57 3.48 -5.75
N SER A 159 -17.89 2.35 -5.58
CA SER A 159 -18.00 1.49 -4.39
C SER A 159 -16.64 0.92 -4.04
N PRO A 160 -16.38 0.63 -2.75
CA PRO A 160 -15.10 0.11 -2.34
C PRO A 160 -14.86 -1.31 -2.84
N VAL A 161 -13.59 -1.61 -3.11
CA VAL A 161 -13.07 -2.91 -3.52
C VAL A 161 -11.85 -3.27 -2.67
N ALA A 162 -11.63 -4.57 -2.45
CA ALA A 162 -10.41 -5.09 -1.86
C ALA A 162 -9.55 -5.71 -2.97
N VAL A 163 -8.45 -5.07 -3.27
CA VAL A 163 -7.50 -5.49 -4.33
C VAL A 163 -6.07 -5.34 -3.83
N ALA A 164 -5.18 -6.15 -4.40
CA ALA A 164 -3.74 -6.08 -4.17
C ALA A 164 -3.02 -5.53 -5.41
N MET A 165 -1.74 -5.20 -5.28
CA MET A 165 -0.88 -4.99 -6.44
C MET A 165 -0.86 -6.25 -7.32
N ASP A 166 -0.73 -6.04 -8.62
CA ASP A 166 -0.75 -7.08 -9.66
C ASP A 166 -2.10 -7.79 -9.89
N ASP A 167 -3.16 -7.40 -9.16
CA ASP A 167 -4.50 -7.91 -9.46
C ASP A 167 -4.92 -7.49 -10.87
N ARG A 168 -5.39 -8.46 -11.62
CA ARG A 168 -5.91 -8.24 -12.99
C ARG A 168 -7.39 -7.95 -12.92
N PHE A 169 -7.85 -7.08 -13.83
CA PHE A 169 -9.26 -6.76 -13.98
C PHE A 169 -9.64 -6.59 -15.46
N VAL A 170 -10.94 -6.73 -15.70
CA VAL A 170 -11.54 -6.53 -17.04
C VAL A 170 -12.38 -5.26 -17.00
N VAL A 171 -12.32 -4.50 -18.10
CA VAL A 171 -13.13 -3.29 -18.28
C VAL A 171 -14.14 -3.52 -19.38
N ARG A 172 -15.39 -3.16 -19.08
CA ARG A 172 -16.49 -3.23 -20.05
C ARG A 172 -17.12 -1.86 -20.21
N SER A 173 -17.62 -1.62 -21.42
CA SER A 173 -18.43 -0.45 -21.72
C SER A 173 -19.71 -0.43 -20.89
N TYR A 174 -20.30 0.74 -20.72
CA TYR A 174 -21.54 0.88 -19.97
C TYR A 174 -22.74 0.33 -20.75
N SER A 175 -22.88 0.74 -22.00
CA SER A 175 -23.94 0.29 -22.93
C SER A 175 -23.51 0.55 -24.39
N PRO A 176 -23.57 -0.43 -25.28
CA PRO A 176 -23.77 -1.86 -25.03
C PRO A 176 -22.64 -2.44 -24.17
N MET A 177 -22.89 -3.57 -23.50
CA MET A 177 -21.93 -4.16 -22.57
C MET A 177 -20.90 -5.05 -23.30
N GLU A 178 -19.80 -4.45 -23.72
CA GLU A 178 -18.70 -5.10 -24.42
C GLU A 178 -17.41 -5.07 -23.60
N THR A 179 -16.56 -6.07 -23.73
CA THR A 179 -15.23 -6.03 -23.14
C THR A 179 -14.32 -5.17 -24.02
N ILE A 180 -13.84 -4.06 -23.46
CA ILE A 180 -13.09 -3.04 -24.20
C ILE A 180 -11.64 -2.92 -23.76
N ALA A 181 -11.32 -3.36 -22.55
CA ALA A 181 -9.96 -3.29 -22.01
C ALA A 181 -9.72 -4.34 -20.94
N GLY A 182 -8.45 -4.59 -20.68
CA GLY A 182 -7.94 -5.25 -19.49
C GLY A 182 -7.00 -4.35 -18.73
N GLY A 183 -6.69 -4.68 -17.49
CA GLY A 183 -5.74 -3.91 -16.70
C GLY A 183 -5.13 -4.68 -15.55
N ILE A 184 -4.11 -4.06 -14.96
CA ILE A 184 -3.36 -4.56 -13.79
C ILE A 184 -3.30 -3.44 -12.77
N VAL A 185 -3.60 -3.74 -11.50
CA VAL A 185 -3.49 -2.79 -10.37
C VAL A 185 -2.01 -2.55 -10.08
N LEU A 186 -1.59 -1.29 -10.13
CA LEU A 186 -0.21 -0.88 -9.82
C LEU A 186 -0.07 -0.32 -8.42
N ASP A 187 -1.08 0.42 -7.94
CA ASP A 187 -1.13 0.95 -6.58
C ASP A 187 -2.60 0.89 -6.10
N PRO A 188 -2.91 0.03 -5.11
CA PRO A 188 -4.27 -0.12 -4.60
C PRO A 188 -4.67 1.00 -3.62
N LEU A 189 -3.73 1.84 -3.16
CA LEU A 189 -3.96 2.83 -2.10
C LEU A 189 -3.28 4.17 -2.39
N PRO A 190 -3.48 4.77 -3.58
CA PRO A 190 -2.88 6.06 -3.89
C PRO A 190 -3.44 7.16 -2.98
N ILE A 191 -2.53 7.89 -2.32
CA ILE A 191 -2.87 8.97 -1.38
C ILE A 191 -2.64 10.32 -2.07
N GLY A 192 -3.59 11.25 -1.90
CA GLY A 192 -3.48 12.61 -2.39
C GLY A 192 -4.54 12.99 -3.43
N LYS A 193 -4.47 14.21 -3.91
CA LYS A 193 -5.31 14.73 -5.00
C LYS A 193 -4.72 14.33 -6.35
N TRP A 194 -5.51 14.45 -7.41
CA TRP A 194 -5.04 14.13 -8.76
C TRP A 194 -3.80 14.92 -9.19
N SER A 195 -3.73 16.21 -8.81
CA SER A 195 -2.54 17.04 -9.06
C SER A 195 -1.26 16.43 -8.50
N ASP A 196 -1.36 15.81 -7.31
CA ASP A 196 -0.22 15.34 -6.55
C ASP A 196 0.23 13.94 -7.01
N ILE A 197 -0.74 13.12 -7.43
CA ILE A 197 -0.49 11.71 -7.81
C ILE A 197 -0.38 11.47 -9.31
N LYS A 198 -0.64 12.51 -10.14
CA LYS A 198 -0.58 12.39 -11.60
C LYS A 198 0.81 11.97 -12.08
N GLU A 199 1.85 12.60 -11.56
CA GLU A 199 3.23 12.25 -11.90
C GLU A 199 3.58 10.83 -11.43
N ARG A 200 3.23 10.46 -10.19
CA ARG A 200 3.36 9.09 -9.69
C ARG A 200 2.62 8.10 -10.61
N THR A 201 1.39 8.43 -11.04
CA THR A 201 0.63 7.58 -11.95
C THR A 201 1.36 7.34 -13.26
N LEU A 202 1.98 8.38 -13.83
CA LEU A 202 2.76 8.27 -15.07
C LEU A 202 4.00 7.40 -14.91
N GLN A 203 4.69 7.53 -13.80
CA GLN A 203 6.02 6.95 -13.59
C GLN A 203 5.98 5.54 -12.97
N LEU A 204 4.85 5.09 -12.39
CA LEU A 204 4.75 3.77 -11.77
C LEU A 204 5.11 2.66 -12.78
N PRO A 205 6.15 1.85 -12.51
CA PRO A 205 6.56 0.77 -13.40
C PRO A 205 5.53 -0.36 -13.46
N LEU A 206 5.40 -0.96 -14.65
CA LEU A 206 4.55 -2.14 -14.83
C LEU A 206 5.18 -3.40 -14.24
N GLU A 207 6.50 -3.52 -14.34
CA GLU A 207 7.25 -4.67 -13.83
C GLU A 207 7.31 -4.60 -12.28
N PRO A 208 6.93 -5.69 -11.54
CA PRO A 208 6.76 -5.65 -10.08
C PRO A 208 8.01 -5.26 -9.29
N ARG A 209 9.21 -5.77 -9.64
CA ARG A 209 10.46 -5.44 -8.94
C ARG A 209 10.83 -3.96 -9.13
N SER A 210 10.73 -3.45 -10.35
CA SER A 210 10.97 -2.03 -10.65
C SER A 210 9.96 -1.13 -9.92
N ARG A 211 8.71 -1.60 -9.79
CA ARG A 211 7.68 -0.90 -9.02
C ARG A 211 7.99 -0.92 -7.51
N PHE A 212 8.48 -2.04 -6.98
CA PHE A 212 8.96 -2.11 -5.59
C PHE A 212 10.05 -1.08 -5.33
N GLU A 213 11.08 -1.03 -6.18
CA GLU A 213 12.18 -0.05 -6.08
C GLU A 213 11.66 1.40 -6.18
N TYR A 214 10.79 1.67 -7.15
CA TYR A 214 10.19 2.98 -7.34
C TYR A 214 9.43 3.45 -6.09
N VAL A 215 8.51 2.63 -5.59
CA VAL A 215 7.68 2.96 -4.42
C VAL A 215 8.54 3.12 -3.17
N LEU A 216 9.53 2.26 -2.96
CA LEU A 216 10.48 2.34 -1.85
C LEU A 216 11.24 3.68 -1.85
N ASN A 217 11.67 4.15 -3.02
CA ASN A 217 12.38 5.42 -3.17
C ASN A 217 11.47 6.65 -3.11
N GLN A 218 10.19 6.53 -3.50
CA GLN A 218 9.23 7.64 -3.43
C GLN A 218 8.66 7.82 -2.02
N ASP A 219 8.32 6.70 -1.37
CA ASP A 219 7.69 6.70 -0.05
C ASP A 219 8.74 6.69 1.09
N TRP A 220 9.96 7.16 0.83
CA TRP A 220 11.10 7.07 1.74
C TRP A 220 10.91 7.70 3.12
N LYS A 221 9.94 8.61 3.30
CA LYS A 221 9.60 9.21 4.60
C LYS A 221 8.83 8.26 5.52
N LEU A 222 8.17 7.26 4.94
CA LEU A 222 7.36 6.25 5.62
C LEU A 222 7.74 4.86 5.09
N PRO A 223 8.99 4.43 5.28
CA PRO A 223 9.44 3.14 4.81
C PRO A 223 8.64 2.02 5.47
N LYS A 224 8.46 0.95 4.72
CA LYS A 224 7.64 -0.19 5.13
C LYS A 224 8.52 -1.34 5.59
N THR A 225 7.99 -2.13 6.51
CA THR A 225 8.59 -3.39 6.92
C THR A 225 8.49 -4.42 5.79
N LYS A 226 9.35 -5.43 5.84
CA LYS A 226 9.30 -6.57 4.92
C LYS A 226 7.91 -7.20 4.85
N LYS A 227 7.25 -7.36 6.01
CA LYS A 227 5.89 -7.91 6.10
C LYS A 227 4.85 -7.01 5.40
N GLU A 228 4.96 -5.69 5.53
CA GLU A 228 4.06 -4.77 4.83
C GLU A 228 4.26 -4.84 3.31
N TRP A 229 5.49 -5.01 2.83
CA TRP A 229 5.77 -5.24 1.43
C TRP A 229 5.18 -6.55 0.90
N GLN A 230 5.29 -7.63 1.69
CA GLN A 230 4.64 -8.91 1.35
C GLN A 230 3.13 -8.76 1.19
N LEU A 231 2.48 -8.04 2.13
CA LEU A 231 1.05 -7.78 2.06
C LEU A 231 0.66 -6.91 0.86
N LEU A 232 1.47 -5.88 0.57
CA LEU A 232 1.18 -4.93 -0.52
C LEU A 232 1.25 -5.59 -1.90
N PHE A 233 2.25 -6.45 -2.12
CA PHE A 233 2.45 -7.17 -3.37
C PHE A 233 1.80 -8.55 -3.39
N PHE A 234 1.25 -9.03 -2.30
CA PHE A 234 0.74 -10.40 -2.17
C PHE A 234 1.79 -11.45 -2.60
N LYS A 235 3.03 -11.24 -2.17
CA LYS A 235 4.19 -12.08 -2.52
C LYS A 235 4.72 -12.80 -1.29
N PHE A 236 5.45 -13.90 -1.54
CA PHE A 236 6.19 -14.61 -0.52
C PHE A 236 7.34 -13.78 0.03
N GLU A 237 7.71 -14.07 1.24
CA GLU A 237 8.92 -13.53 1.85
C GLU A 237 10.17 -13.81 1.00
N LYS A 238 10.28 -15.01 0.45
CA LYS A 238 11.37 -15.39 -0.45
C LYS A 238 11.52 -14.42 -1.62
N GLN A 239 10.41 -14.03 -2.26
CA GLN A 239 10.44 -13.12 -3.40
C GLN A 239 10.82 -11.70 -3.01
N ILE A 240 10.33 -11.20 -1.87
CA ILE A 240 10.76 -9.89 -1.35
C ILE A 240 12.25 -9.93 -1.00
N ASN A 241 12.73 -11.01 -0.36
CA ASN A 241 14.15 -11.19 -0.05
C ASN A 241 15.04 -11.25 -1.30
N GLU A 242 14.55 -11.82 -2.40
CA GLU A 242 15.24 -11.80 -3.69
C GLU A 242 15.38 -10.36 -4.20
N TRP A 243 14.32 -9.58 -4.21
CA TRP A 243 14.35 -8.17 -4.62
C TRP A 243 15.25 -7.31 -3.73
N VAL A 244 15.19 -7.53 -2.40
CA VAL A 244 16.05 -6.83 -1.42
C VAL A 244 17.54 -7.09 -1.74
N ARG A 245 17.92 -8.33 -2.04
CA ARG A 245 19.30 -8.68 -2.39
C ARG A 245 19.73 -8.11 -3.74
N GLU A 246 18.89 -8.28 -4.78
CA GLU A 246 19.20 -7.83 -6.15
C GLU A 246 19.34 -6.30 -6.24
N LEU A 247 18.56 -5.55 -5.46
CA LEU A 247 18.54 -4.09 -5.44
C LEU A 247 19.45 -3.48 -4.36
N ASN A 248 20.19 -4.31 -3.60
CA ASN A 248 21.02 -3.87 -2.46
C ASN A 248 20.25 -2.97 -1.49
N ILE A 249 19.04 -3.37 -1.12
CA ILE A 249 18.18 -2.68 -0.15
C ILE A 249 18.62 -3.02 1.26
N ASN A 250 18.70 -1.99 2.11
CA ASN A 250 19.02 -2.14 3.52
C ASN A 250 17.78 -2.53 4.33
N GLU A 251 18.01 -3.26 5.42
CA GLU A 251 17.00 -3.61 6.41
C GLU A 251 17.46 -3.12 7.79
N SER A 252 16.62 -2.37 8.48
CA SER A 252 16.91 -1.96 9.86
C SER A 252 16.68 -3.09 10.85
N LYS A 253 17.07 -2.91 12.12
CA LYS A 253 16.80 -3.85 13.22
C LYS A 253 15.30 -4.12 13.40
N ASP A 254 14.46 -3.14 13.11
CA ASP A 254 12.99 -3.23 13.20
C ASP A 254 12.35 -3.75 11.90
N GLY A 255 13.16 -4.21 10.94
CA GLY A 255 12.72 -4.83 9.69
C GLY A 255 12.18 -3.88 8.63
N ILE A 256 12.37 -2.54 8.76
CA ILE A 256 12.02 -1.61 7.69
C ILE A 256 13.06 -1.64 6.57
N LEU A 257 12.56 -1.57 5.33
CA LEU A 257 13.39 -1.62 4.12
C LEU A 257 13.60 -0.22 3.54
N PHE A 258 14.84 0.13 3.21
CA PHE A 258 15.20 1.42 2.63
C PHE A 258 16.43 1.33 1.72
N SER A 259 16.50 2.20 0.72
CA SER A 259 17.68 2.31 -0.15
C SER A 259 18.71 3.30 0.43
N ASN A 260 19.97 3.22 -0.01
CA ASN A 260 20.99 4.21 0.32
C ASN A 260 20.54 5.62 -0.12
N LYS A 261 19.89 5.75 -1.28
CA LYS A 261 19.34 7.00 -1.77
C LYS A 261 18.26 7.59 -0.83
N ALA A 262 17.42 6.72 -0.22
CA ALA A 262 16.45 7.15 0.78
C ALA A 262 17.14 7.66 2.04
N LEU A 263 18.20 6.98 2.48
CA LEU A 263 18.99 7.36 3.65
C LEU A 263 19.68 8.72 3.44
N GLU A 264 20.35 8.92 2.31
CA GLU A 264 20.97 10.21 1.94
C GLU A 264 19.96 11.37 1.92
N LYS A 265 18.74 11.13 1.38
CA LYS A 265 17.66 12.12 1.43
C LYS A 265 17.24 12.42 2.86
N GLY A 266 17.11 11.38 3.70
CA GLY A 266 16.78 11.51 5.11
C GLY A 266 17.80 12.36 5.86
N GLU A 267 19.09 12.05 5.73
CA GLU A 267 20.17 12.82 6.32
C GLU A 267 20.15 14.28 5.88
N SER A 268 19.99 14.53 4.58
CA SER A 268 19.95 15.88 4.03
C SER A 268 18.75 16.69 4.56
N GLU A 269 17.56 16.08 4.58
CA GLU A 269 16.35 16.74 5.11
C GLU A 269 16.47 16.98 6.62
N LEU A 270 17.00 16.03 7.38
CA LEU A 270 17.19 16.18 8.82
C LEU A 270 18.23 17.27 9.15
N LYS A 271 19.37 17.30 8.44
CA LYS A 271 20.37 18.38 8.55
C LYS A 271 19.74 19.75 8.26
N SER A 272 18.94 19.84 7.20
CA SER A 272 18.26 21.08 6.81
C SER A 272 17.25 21.52 7.87
N PHE A 273 16.51 20.59 8.45
CA PHE A 273 15.55 20.82 9.51
C PHE A 273 16.23 21.38 10.77
N PHE A 274 17.34 20.79 11.23
CA PHE A 274 18.11 21.31 12.36
C PHE A 274 18.59 22.75 12.11
N ARG A 275 19.18 23.00 10.93
CA ARG A 275 19.64 24.36 10.57
C ARG A 275 18.52 25.39 10.54
N GLN A 276 17.34 24.99 10.02
CA GLN A 276 16.17 25.88 10.01
C GLN A 276 15.65 26.15 11.42
N SER A 277 15.56 25.13 12.26
CA SER A 277 15.12 25.26 13.65
C SER A 277 16.03 26.18 14.45
N TYR A 278 17.34 26.08 14.26
CA TYR A 278 18.33 26.96 14.93
C TYR A 278 18.23 28.40 14.44
N ARG A 279 17.94 28.65 13.18
CA ARG A 279 17.71 30.02 12.66
C ARG A 279 16.44 30.64 13.26
N GLN A 280 15.41 29.83 13.49
CA GLN A 280 14.14 30.30 14.09
C GLN A 280 14.26 30.52 15.60
N ASN A 281 15.06 29.73 16.27
CA ASN A 281 15.32 29.85 17.70
C ASN A 281 16.78 29.46 18.03
N PRO A 282 17.70 30.42 18.00
CA PRO A 282 19.12 30.18 18.25
C PRO A 282 19.43 29.62 19.66
N PHE A 283 18.54 29.86 20.63
CA PHE A 283 18.70 29.38 22.01
C PHE A 283 18.36 27.89 22.17
N ARG A 284 17.66 27.31 21.21
CA ARG A 284 17.24 25.91 21.25
C ARG A 284 18.17 25.02 20.41
N SER A 285 19.33 24.68 20.98
CA SER A 285 20.33 23.83 20.27
C SER A 285 20.02 22.32 20.30
N VAL A 286 19.07 21.87 21.11
CA VAL A 286 18.67 20.47 21.27
C VAL A 286 17.23 20.32 20.79
N LEU A 287 16.98 19.35 19.89
CA LEU A 287 15.65 19.02 19.38
C LEU A 287 15.25 17.62 19.85
N SER A 288 14.05 17.50 20.40
CA SER A 288 13.50 16.21 20.84
C SER A 288 13.03 15.37 19.67
N VAL A 289 13.06 14.04 19.80
CA VAL A 289 12.57 13.08 18.80
C VAL A 289 11.12 13.38 18.43
N ASP A 290 10.24 13.59 19.43
CA ASP A 290 8.83 13.91 19.20
C ASP A 290 8.65 15.20 18.38
N GLY A 291 9.44 16.24 18.68
CA GLY A 291 9.41 17.49 17.94
C GLY A 291 9.86 17.34 16.49
N ILE A 292 10.87 16.53 16.24
CA ILE A 292 11.35 16.22 14.87
C ILE A 292 10.29 15.41 14.12
N THR A 293 9.77 14.34 14.70
CA THR A 293 8.76 13.45 14.09
C THR A 293 7.49 14.22 13.72
N ALA A 294 7.00 15.07 14.63
CA ALA A 294 5.78 15.86 14.39
C ALA A 294 5.92 16.82 13.20
N GLN A 295 7.12 17.38 12.99
CA GLN A 295 7.34 18.36 11.91
C GLN A 295 7.70 17.72 10.58
N LEU A 296 8.56 16.71 10.56
CA LEU A 296 8.98 16.02 9.34
C LEU A 296 7.93 15.03 8.82
N LYS A 297 6.97 14.62 9.67
CA LYS A 297 5.96 13.59 9.37
C LYS A 297 6.58 12.24 8.96
N TRP A 298 7.71 11.91 9.56
CA TRP A 298 8.37 10.62 9.40
C TRP A 298 7.79 9.61 10.39
N SER A 299 7.97 8.31 10.10
CA SER A 299 7.78 7.30 11.14
C SER A 299 8.92 7.41 12.17
N GLU A 300 8.62 7.08 13.42
CA GLU A 300 9.62 7.09 14.50
C GLU A 300 10.77 6.13 14.19
N GLN A 301 10.46 4.93 13.69
CA GLN A 301 11.46 3.94 13.29
C GLN A 301 12.40 4.47 12.20
N TRP A 302 11.86 5.20 11.22
CA TRP A 302 12.69 5.80 10.17
C TRP A 302 13.60 6.90 10.71
N LEU A 303 13.05 7.78 11.52
CA LEU A 303 13.85 8.82 12.17
C LEU A 303 15.00 8.21 12.98
N GLN A 304 14.73 7.13 13.72
CA GLN A 304 15.75 6.43 14.50
C GLN A 304 16.88 5.87 13.62
N VAL A 305 16.56 5.28 12.47
CA VAL A 305 17.56 4.80 11.50
C VAL A 305 18.49 5.93 11.06
N VAL A 306 17.90 7.07 10.66
CA VAL A 306 18.66 8.22 10.19
C VAL A 306 19.51 8.85 11.32
N ILE A 307 18.95 8.98 12.52
CA ILE A 307 19.66 9.51 13.69
C ILE A 307 20.87 8.62 14.05
N VAL A 308 20.68 7.31 14.14
CA VAL A 308 21.78 6.36 14.45
C VAL A 308 22.90 6.52 13.43
N LYS A 309 22.59 6.52 12.15
CA LYS A 309 23.56 6.71 11.06
C LYS A 309 24.33 8.02 11.19
N MET A 310 23.63 9.14 11.41
CA MET A 310 24.24 10.46 11.53
C MET A 310 25.06 10.61 12.82
N THR A 311 24.70 9.89 13.89
CA THR A 311 25.48 9.86 15.13
C THR A 311 26.76 9.05 14.98
N GLU A 312 26.70 7.89 14.33
CA GLU A 312 27.86 7.07 13.98
C GLU A 312 28.86 7.82 13.09
N GLU A 313 28.37 8.66 12.18
CA GLU A 313 29.19 9.52 11.31
C GLU A 313 29.69 10.79 12.00
N GLY A 314 29.35 11.01 13.27
CA GLY A 314 29.75 12.22 13.99
C GLY A 314 29.10 13.51 13.48
N THR A 315 27.94 13.42 12.86
CA THR A 315 27.15 14.59 12.39
C THR A 315 26.14 15.06 13.44
N LEU A 316 25.57 14.15 14.22
CA LEU A 316 24.68 14.43 15.35
C LEU A 316 25.31 13.98 16.66
N ALA A 317 25.00 14.70 17.74
CA ALA A 317 25.33 14.31 19.10
C ALA A 317 24.06 14.18 19.93
N GLU A 318 23.97 13.11 20.70
CA GLU A 318 22.93 12.94 21.70
C GLU A 318 23.19 13.89 22.88
N LYS A 319 22.16 14.57 23.36
CA LYS A 319 22.16 15.49 24.51
C LYS A 319 20.96 15.20 25.39
N THR A 320 21.00 15.68 26.62
CA THR A 320 19.84 15.62 27.52
C THR A 320 18.61 16.26 26.84
N GLY A 321 17.58 15.48 26.57
CA GLY A 321 16.34 15.93 25.95
C GLY A 321 16.26 15.82 24.41
N GLY A 322 17.30 15.26 23.73
CA GLY A 322 17.24 15.03 22.29
C GLY A 322 18.60 15.04 21.60
N PHE A 323 18.66 15.61 20.41
CA PHE A 323 19.84 15.61 19.54
C PHE A 323 20.24 17.03 19.13
N SER A 324 21.53 17.21 18.86
CA SER A 324 22.11 18.45 18.33
C SER A 324 23.03 18.17 17.15
N LEU A 325 23.10 19.11 16.20
CA LEU A 325 24.03 19.05 15.07
C LEU A 325 25.46 19.40 15.56
N ILE A 326 26.43 18.54 15.29
CA ILE A 326 27.83 18.76 15.64
C ILE A 326 28.42 19.86 14.74
N GLY A 327 29.24 20.76 15.34
CA GLY A 327 29.89 21.85 14.61
C GLY A 327 28.97 23.00 14.21
N PHE A 328 27.73 23.02 14.72
CA PHE A 328 26.86 24.18 14.56
C PHE A 328 27.03 25.13 15.76
N GLU A 329 27.47 26.35 15.48
CA GLU A 329 27.46 27.44 16.43
C GLU A 329 26.29 28.38 16.13
N PRO A 330 25.37 28.62 17.09
CA PRO A 330 24.27 29.54 16.86
C PRO A 330 24.80 30.97 16.67
N SER A 331 24.35 31.62 15.62
CA SER A 331 24.61 33.05 15.42
C SER A 331 23.48 33.85 16.06
N PHE A 332 23.81 34.66 17.03
CA PHE A 332 22.85 35.52 17.71
C PHE A 332 22.78 36.90 17.02
N SER A 333 21.58 37.42 16.85
CA SER A 333 21.38 38.80 16.45
C SER A 333 21.77 39.76 17.58
N ARG A 334 21.93 41.06 17.27
CA ARG A 334 22.14 42.08 18.32
C ARG A 334 21.03 42.05 19.37
N GLN A 335 19.79 41.89 18.96
CA GLN A 335 18.63 41.81 19.82
C GLN A 335 18.70 40.60 20.77
N ASP A 336 19.06 39.41 20.22
CA ASP A 336 19.25 38.20 21.03
C ASP A 336 20.34 38.37 22.10
N LEU A 337 21.44 39.05 21.75
CA LEU A 337 22.54 39.34 22.69
C LEU A 337 22.13 40.33 23.78
N ASP A 338 21.30 41.31 23.45
CA ASP A 338 20.79 42.27 24.43
C ASP A 338 19.77 41.63 25.39
N GLU A 339 18.91 40.72 24.88
CA GLU A 339 18.03 39.90 25.73
C GLU A 339 18.80 38.98 26.65
N LEU A 340 19.86 38.30 26.18
CA LEU A 340 20.75 37.49 27.02
C LEU A 340 21.38 38.29 28.14
N LYS A 341 21.90 39.50 27.87
CA LYS A 341 22.48 40.40 28.86
C LYS A 341 21.44 40.83 29.90
N ALA A 342 20.19 41.12 29.45
CA ALA A 342 19.11 41.49 30.36
C ALA A 342 18.76 40.33 31.33
N VAL A 343 18.68 39.09 30.83
CA VAL A 343 18.45 37.89 31.64
C VAL A 343 19.63 37.66 32.62
N GLU A 344 20.87 37.78 32.16
CA GLU A 344 22.05 37.63 33.01
C GLU A 344 22.11 38.67 34.10
N PHE A 345 21.68 39.90 33.81
CA PHE A 345 21.58 40.99 34.82
C PHE A 345 20.48 40.73 35.86
N THR A 346 19.39 40.04 35.45
CA THR A 346 18.27 39.74 36.37
C THR A 346 18.56 38.53 37.27
N LEU A 347 19.50 37.67 36.89
CA LEU A 347 19.92 36.50 37.68
C LEU A 347 21.08 36.73 38.61
N LYS A 348 21.74 37.88 38.53
CA LYS A 348 22.76 38.39 39.50
C LYS A 348 22.11 39.28 40.56
#